data_667b0a7f640e60b1d193745382a3f185
#
_entry.id   667b0a7f640e60b1d193745382a3f185
#
_cell.length_a   1.000
_cell.length_b   1.000
_cell.length_c   1.000
_cell.angle_alpha   90.00
_cell.angle_beta   90.00
_cell.angle_gamma   90.00
#
_symmetry.space_group_name_H-M   'P 1'
#
loop_
_entity.id
_entity.type
_entity.pdbx_description
1 polymer ?
#
loop_
_entity_poly.entity_id
_entity_poly.type
_entity_poly.pdbx_seq_one_letter_code
_entity_poly.pdbx_strand_id
1 'polypeptide(L)'
;MRYDLIVRGLEAYRKKNNILQNDMAEYLDITQSQYSKLELGKTKISFDVLSKLHKRGCDIDMLITGEGTDTILPSLEKIYVESDVQRFNSWLKLCEWAMEHWIEEDGKEEQIGSKLLKIFVHADTDMTPLEKLRKAYGVSQQQMAETIGVNIKKYRQLEKGNIMLDAELMENIYEATKCKPSYFMNENGYYLSVISEECRYGQNREEQLKDLLSIQEKFEETD
;
A
#
# COMPACT_ATOMS: atom_id res chain seq x y z
N MET A 1 23.07 -1.73 -2.06
CA MET A 1 23.14 -2.07 -3.47
C MET A 1 21.76 -2.09 -4.14
N ARG A 2 20.71 -2.57 -3.49
CA ARG A 2 19.35 -2.35 -3.98
C ARG A 2 18.89 -0.90 -3.83
N TYR A 3 19.27 -0.23 -2.74
CA TYR A 3 19.00 1.19 -2.52
C TYR A 3 19.52 2.09 -3.65
N ASP A 4 20.61 1.71 -4.34
CA ASP A 4 21.09 2.40 -5.54
C ASP A 4 20.06 2.38 -6.69
N LEU A 5 19.20 1.35 -6.76
CA LEU A 5 18.12 1.29 -7.75
C LEU A 5 17.00 2.26 -7.41
N ILE A 6 16.65 2.40 -6.14
CA ILE A 6 15.66 3.39 -5.67
C ILE A 6 16.14 4.82 -6.01
N VAL A 7 17.40 5.10 -5.73
CA VAL A 7 18.01 6.41 -6.05
C VAL A 7 17.98 6.71 -7.55
N ARG A 8 18.34 5.72 -8.38
CA ARG A 8 18.24 5.85 -9.86
C ARG A 8 16.80 5.99 -10.32
N GLY A 9 15.87 5.30 -9.67
CA GLY A 9 14.42 5.42 -9.93
C GLY A 9 13.91 6.84 -9.66
N LEU A 10 14.36 7.48 -8.57
CA LEU A 10 14.03 8.86 -8.25
C LEU A 10 14.52 9.85 -9.33
N GLU A 11 15.77 9.71 -9.76
CA GLU A 11 16.34 10.53 -10.83
C GLU A 11 15.60 10.30 -12.15
N ALA A 12 15.29 9.01 -12.49
CA ALA A 12 14.59 8.65 -13.71
C ALA A 12 13.15 9.21 -13.71
N TYR A 13 12.43 9.14 -12.59
CA TYR A 13 11.09 9.74 -12.44
C TYR A 13 11.14 11.24 -12.70
N ARG A 14 12.06 11.98 -12.08
CA ARG A 14 12.21 13.42 -12.29
C ARG A 14 12.50 13.75 -13.76
N LYS A 15 13.49 13.07 -14.37
CA LYS A 15 13.87 13.30 -15.77
C LYS A 15 12.74 12.97 -16.74
N LYS A 16 12.02 11.86 -16.54
CA LYS A 16 10.85 11.46 -17.34
C LYS A 16 9.77 12.55 -17.37
N ASN A 17 9.59 13.24 -16.25
CA ASN A 17 8.60 14.32 -16.13
C ASN A 17 9.17 15.70 -16.48
N ASN A 18 10.41 15.81 -17.00
CA ASN A 18 11.08 17.05 -17.35
C ASN A 18 11.17 18.08 -16.22
N ILE A 19 11.33 17.62 -14.97
CA ILE A 19 11.37 18.45 -13.78
C ILE A 19 12.85 18.79 -13.47
N LEU A 20 13.16 20.05 -13.20
CA LEU A 20 14.49 20.45 -12.73
C LEU A 20 14.70 20.04 -11.27
N GLN A 21 15.96 19.88 -10.84
CA GLN A 21 16.26 19.55 -9.43
C GLN A 21 15.73 20.62 -8.45
N ASN A 22 15.79 21.90 -8.84
CA ASN A 22 15.26 22.99 -8.02
C ASN A 22 13.75 22.88 -7.85
N ASP A 23 13.00 22.64 -8.94
CA ASP A 23 11.54 22.56 -8.92
C ASP A 23 11.09 21.32 -8.12
N MET A 24 11.81 20.20 -8.23
CA MET A 24 11.54 19.02 -7.42
C MET A 24 11.81 19.26 -5.93
N ALA A 25 12.91 19.95 -5.62
CA ALA A 25 13.27 20.30 -4.26
C ALA A 25 12.20 21.22 -3.61
N GLU A 26 11.75 22.24 -4.35
CA GLU A 26 10.67 23.14 -3.94
C GLU A 26 9.37 22.35 -3.68
N TYR A 27 8.98 21.48 -4.61
CA TYR A 27 7.81 20.64 -4.45
C TYR A 27 7.89 19.75 -3.19
N LEU A 28 9.07 19.20 -2.90
CA LEU A 28 9.31 18.34 -1.75
C LEU A 28 9.52 19.12 -0.45
N ASP A 29 9.52 20.45 -0.50
CA ASP A 29 9.79 21.35 0.63
C ASP A 29 11.14 21.07 1.29
N ILE A 30 12.18 20.92 0.44
CA ILE A 30 13.59 20.73 0.84
C ILE A 30 14.49 21.63 -0.01
N THR A 31 15.72 21.82 0.41
CA THR A 31 16.69 22.57 -0.40
C THR A 31 17.18 21.75 -1.59
N GLN A 32 17.60 22.43 -2.67
CA GLN A 32 18.22 21.77 -3.83
C GLN A 32 19.44 20.91 -3.43
N SER A 33 20.23 21.37 -2.47
CA SER A 33 21.38 20.61 -1.94
C SER A 33 20.92 19.32 -1.24
N GLN A 34 19.80 19.34 -0.51
CA GLN A 34 19.23 18.14 0.11
C GLN A 34 18.71 17.17 -0.97
N TYR A 35 17.98 17.69 -1.96
CA TYR A 35 17.50 16.89 -3.08
C TYR A 35 18.64 16.23 -3.86
N SER A 36 19.71 16.99 -4.17
CA SER A 36 20.89 16.43 -4.82
C SER A 36 21.54 15.31 -4.01
N LYS A 37 21.54 15.39 -2.67
CA LYS A 37 22.03 14.30 -1.81
C LYS A 37 21.14 13.07 -1.86
N LEU A 38 19.82 13.23 -2.03
CA LEU A 38 18.88 12.09 -2.24
C LEU A 38 19.22 11.38 -3.56
N GLU A 39 19.33 12.13 -4.68
CA GLU A 39 19.68 11.55 -5.99
C GLU A 39 21.09 10.94 -6.05
N LEU A 40 21.99 11.33 -5.15
CA LEU A 40 23.33 10.75 -5.02
C LEU A 40 23.38 9.59 -4.00
N GLY A 41 22.26 9.23 -3.38
CA GLY A 41 22.21 8.20 -2.35
C GLY A 41 22.95 8.53 -1.06
N LYS A 42 23.33 9.81 -0.85
CA LYS A 42 24.04 10.26 0.34
C LYS A 42 23.16 10.44 1.57
N THR A 43 21.84 10.55 1.35
CA THR A 43 20.80 10.59 2.39
C THR A 43 19.68 9.66 2.01
N LYS A 44 19.02 9.06 3.03
CA LYS A 44 17.88 8.19 2.80
C LYS A 44 16.64 8.98 2.41
N ILE A 45 15.81 8.42 1.54
CA ILE A 45 14.52 8.99 1.16
C ILE A 45 13.54 8.71 2.29
N SER A 46 13.10 9.77 2.96
CA SER A 46 12.18 9.69 4.10
C SER A 46 10.75 9.42 3.67
N PHE A 47 9.90 9.01 4.61
CA PHE A 47 8.47 8.84 4.42
C PHE A 47 7.79 10.12 3.88
N ASP A 48 8.14 11.29 4.43
CA ASP A 48 7.58 12.57 3.99
C ASP A 48 7.88 12.84 2.51
N VAL A 49 9.11 12.59 2.07
CA VAL A 49 9.50 12.71 0.66
C VAL A 49 8.72 11.71 -0.21
N LEU A 50 8.60 10.45 0.21
CA LEU A 50 7.82 9.44 -0.51
C LEU A 50 6.34 9.82 -0.60
N SER A 51 5.75 10.31 0.48
CA SER A 51 4.36 10.77 0.52
C SER A 51 4.11 11.93 -0.45
N LYS A 52 5.02 12.91 -0.50
CA LYS A 52 4.94 14.02 -1.46
C LYS A 52 5.11 13.55 -2.90
N LEU A 53 6.02 12.62 -3.17
CA LEU A 53 6.19 12.01 -4.49
C LEU A 53 4.92 11.25 -4.92
N HIS A 54 4.33 10.47 -4.02
CA HIS A 54 3.07 9.75 -4.28
C HIS A 54 1.93 10.70 -4.65
N LYS A 55 1.75 11.79 -3.89
CA LYS A 55 0.76 12.83 -4.20
C LYS A 55 0.97 13.51 -5.55
N ARG A 56 2.18 13.47 -6.10
CA ARG A 56 2.52 13.96 -7.45
C ARG A 56 2.34 12.89 -8.54
N GLY A 57 1.81 11.73 -8.18
CA GLY A 57 1.60 10.62 -9.13
C GLY A 57 2.85 9.77 -9.39
N CYS A 58 3.87 9.84 -8.51
CA CYS A 58 4.96 8.88 -8.55
C CYS A 58 4.46 7.52 -8.10
N ASP A 59 4.65 6.50 -8.92
CA ASP A 59 4.41 5.12 -8.54
C ASP A 59 5.50 4.69 -7.54
N ILE A 60 5.13 4.63 -6.26
CA ILE A 60 6.05 4.33 -5.14
C ILE A 60 6.44 2.85 -5.15
N ASP A 61 5.56 1.96 -5.59
CA ASP A 61 5.87 0.54 -5.73
C ASP A 61 6.96 0.35 -6.79
N MET A 62 6.77 0.92 -7.98
CA MET A 62 7.78 0.92 -9.04
C MET A 62 9.10 1.55 -8.58
N LEU A 63 9.04 2.66 -7.84
CA LEU A 63 10.22 3.35 -7.35
C LEU A 63 11.05 2.48 -6.39
N ILE A 64 10.40 1.78 -5.46
CA ILE A 64 11.07 1.05 -4.38
C ILE A 64 11.37 -0.39 -4.78
N THR A 65 10.43 -1.07 -5.44
CA THR A 65 10.52 -2.52 -5.70
C THR A 65 10.94 -2.85 -7.13
N GLY A 66 10.73 -1.92 -8.06
CA GLY A 66 10.84 -2.15 -9.49
C GLY A 66 9.59 -2.81 -10.10
N GLU A 67 8.57 -3.08 -9.30
CA GLU A 67 7.27 -3.61 -9.73
C GLU A 67 6.21 -2.53 -9.53
N GLY A 68 5.44 -2.22 -10.57
CA GLY A 68 4.45 -1.15 -10.52
C GLY A 68 3.25 -1.45 -9.60
N THR A 69 2.56 -0.39 -9.21
CA THR A 69 1.27 -0.50 -8.52
C THR A 69 0.24 -1.15 -9.45
N ASP A 70 -0.53 -2.10 -8.93
CA ASP A 70 -1.60 -2.73 -9.70
C ASP A 70 -2.69 -1.71 -10.00
N THR A 71 -3.15 -1.72 -11.25
CA THR A 71 -4.18 -0.79 -11.71
C THR A 71 -5.51 -1.12 -11.03
N ILE A 72 -6.11 -0.13 -10.38
CA ILE A 72 -7.47 -0.25 -9.83
C ILE A 72 -8.47 -0.31 -10.98
N LEU A 73 -9.47 -1.18 -10.88
CA LEU A 73 -10.56 -1.22 -11.83
C LEU A 73 -11.40 0.06 -11.72
N PRO A 74 -11.75 0.72 -12.84
CA PRO A 74 -12.51 1.98 -12.81
C PRO A 74 -13.84 1.88 -12.06
N SER A 75 -14.50 0.72 -12.10
CA SER A 75 -15.73 0.46 -11.37
C SER A 75 -15.53 0.51 -9.85
N LEU A 76 -14.40 -0.02 -9.35
CA LEU A 76 -14.08 -0.03 -7.92
C LEU A 76 -13.61 1.35 -7.44
N GLU A 77 -12.85 2.07 -8.28
CA GLU A 77 -12.47 3.45 -7.99
C GLU A 77 -13.71 4.36 -7.87
N LYS A 78 -14.70 4.17 -8.76
CA LYS A 78 -15.96 4.89 -8.70
C LYS A 78 -16.70 4.66 -7.39
N ILE A 79 -16.81 3.40 -6.95
CA ILE A 79 -17.45 3.04 -5.66
C ILE A 79 -16.77 3.78 -4.51
N TYR A 80 -15.43 3.81 -4.48
CA TYR A 80 -14.68 4.50 -3.43
C TYR A 80 -14.96 6.00 -3.40
N VAL A 81 -15.03 6.64 -4.57
CA VAL A 81 -15.27 8.09 -4.68
C VAL A 81 -16.71 8.48 -4.33
N GLU A 82 -17.69 7.63 -4.67
CA GLU A 82 -19.12 7.90 -4.46
C GLU A 82 -19.65 7.46 -3.08
N SER A 83 -18.89 6.66 -2.33
CA SER A 83 -19.30 6.17 -1.01
C SER A 83 -18.80 7.07 0.12
N ASP A 84 -19.61 7.21 1.18
CA ASP A 84 -19.08 7.64 2.46
C ASP A 84 -18.23 6.56 3.13
N VAL A 85 -17.54 6.92 4.22
CA VAL A 85 -16.59 6.02 4.91
C VAL A 85 -17.29 4.76 5.44
N GLN A 86 -18.51 4.88 5.98
CA GLN A 86 -19.24 3.76 6.57
C GLN A 86 -19.68 2.78 5.48
N ARG A 87 -20.24 3.29 4.40
CA ARG A 87 -20.67 2.51 3.24
C ARG A 87 -19.49 1.81 2.57
N PHE A 88 -18.38 2.52 2.37
CA PHE A 88 -17.18 1.94 1.82
C PHE A 88 -16.62 0.81 2.69
N ASN A 89 -16.54 1.00 4.01
CA ASN A 89 -16.08 -0.06 4.91
C ASN A 89 -17.01 -1.28 4.93
N SER A 90 -18.33 -1.07 4.84
CA SER A 90 -19.29 -2.17 4.72
C SER A 90 -19.13 -2.95 3.41
N TRP A 91 -18.87 -2.23 2.31
CA TRP A 91 -18.58 -2.84 1.03
C TRP A 91 -17.26 -3.63 1.04
N LEU A 92 -16.20 -3.11 1.68
CA LEU A 92 -14.94 -3.85 1.82
C LEU A 92 -15.11 -5.18 2.56
N LYS A 93 -16.03 -5.27 3.53
CA LYS A 93 -16.38 -6.56 4.19
C LYS A 93 -17.01 -7.55 3.22
N LEU A 94 -17.86 -7.09 2.32
CA LEU A 94 -18.42 -7.95 1.27
C LEU A 94 -17.36 -8.41 0.28
N CYS A 95 -16.44 -7.53 -0.09
CA CYS A 95 -15.31 -7.89 -0.95
C CYS A 95 -14.41 -8.94 -0.29
N GLU A 96 -14.10 -8.76 0.98
CA GLU A 96 -13.27 -9.71 1.73
C GLU A 96 -13.93 -11.10 1.76
N TRP A 97 -15.22 -11.16 2.09
CA TRP A 97 -15.99 -12.40 2.07
C TRP A 97 -16.00 -13.07 0.68
N ALA A 98 -16.22 -12.31 -0.38
CA ALA A 98 -16.20 -12.83 -1.74
C ALA A 98 -14.81 -13.36 -2.14
N MET A 99 -13.76 -12.62 -1.80
CA MET A 99 -12.38 -13.02 -2.08
C MET A 99 -11.98 -14.30 -1.34
N GLU A 100 -12.36 -14.46 -0.07
CA GLU A 100 -12.12 -15.69 0.69
C GLU A 100 -12.71 -16.89 -0.04
N HIS A 101 -13.96 -16.76 -0.51
CA HIS A 101 -14.63 -17.81 -1.27
C HIS A 101 -13.93 -18.12 -2.61
N TRP A 102 -13.53 -17.10 -3.36
CA TRP A 102 -12.80 -17.30 -4.63
C TRP A 102 -11.44 -17.95 -4.45
N ILE A 103 -10.71 -17.57 -3.39
CA ILE A 103 -9.41 -18.18 -3.07
C ILE A 103 -9.57 -19.66 -2.75
N GLU A 104 -10.62 -20.03 -1.99
CA GLU A 104 -10.95 -21.44 -1.70
C GLU A 104 -11.35 -22.21 -2.97
N GLU A 105 -12.21 -21.65 -3.82
CA GLU A 105 -12.62 -22.26 -5.10
C GLU A 105 -11.44 -22.49 -6.03
N ASP A 106 -10.52 -21.52 -6.13
CA ASP A 106 -9.32 -21.63 -6.97
C ASP A 106 -8.26 -22.57 -6.39
N GLY A 107 -8.36 -22.94 -5.11
CA GLY A 107 -7.35 -23.72 -4.40
C GLY A 107 -6.01 -22.98 -4.27
N LYS A 108 -6.04 -21.65 -4.23
CA LYS A 108 -4.87 -20.79 -4.14
C LYS A 108 -4.44 -20.58 -2.69
N GLU A 109 -3.16 -20.26 -2.51
CA GLU A 109 -2.67 -19.77 -1.23
C GLU A 109 -3.06 -18.29 -1.04
N GLU A 110 -3.60 -17.97 0.13
CA GLU A 110 -3.99 -16.61 0.48
C GLU A 110 -2.79 -15.66 0.52
N GLN A 111 -2.83 -14.64 -0.33
CA GLN A 111 -1.77 -13.64 -0.46
C GLN A 111 -1.79 -12.63 0.71
N ILE A 112 -0.68 -11.92 0.93
CA ILE A 112 -0.57 -10.94 2.03
C ILE A 112 -1.62 -9.83 1.94
N GLY A 113 -2.00 -9.41 0.72
CA GLY A 113 -3.02 -8.39 0.49
C GLY A 113 -4.39 -8.80 1.03
N SER A 114 -4.82 -10.04 0.76
CA SER A 114 -6.08 -10.59 1.26
C SER A 114 -6.07 -10.73 2.78
N LYS A 115 -4.97 -11.21 3.37
CA LYS A 115 -4.79 -11.28 4.83
C LYS A 115 -4.87 -9.90 5.49
N LEU A 116 -4.31 -8.87 4.86
CA LEU A 116 -4.37 -7.49 5.34
C LEU A 116 -5.80 -6.94 5.27
N LEU A 117 -6.52 -7.17 4.17
CA LEU A 117 -7.91 -6.78 4.04
C LEU A 117 -8.77 -7.45 5.12
N LYS A 118 -8.60 -8.74 5.36
CA LYS A 118 -9.27 -9.48 6.43
C LYS A 118 -9.05 -8.85 7.81
N ILE A 119 -7.80 -8.52 8.14
CA ILE A 119 -7.50 -7.81 9.39
C ILE A 119 -8.14 -6.44 9.43
N PHE A 120 -8.09 -5.67 8.34
CA PHE A 120 -8.67 -4.33 8.28
C PHE A 120 -10.18 -4.34 8.55
N VAL A 121 -10.93 -5.26 7.95
CA VAL A 121 -12.41 -5.29 8.07
C VAL A 121 -12.91 -5.91 9.38
N HIS A 122 -12.08 -6.72 10.08
CA HIS A 122 -12.47 -7.44 11.30
C HIS A 122 -11.76 -6.96 12.58
N ALA A 123 -10.76 -6.10 12.46
CA ALA A 123 -10.01 -5.63 13.62
C ALA A 123 -10.56 -4.32 14.19
N ASP A 124 -10.30 -4.10 15.49
CA ASP A 124 -10.49 -2.78 16.10
C ASP A 124 -9.58 -1.74 15.41
N THR A 125 -10.10 -0.54 15.23
CA THR A 125 -9.60 0.50 14.32
C THR A 125 -8.25 1.12 14.68
N ASP A 126 -7.67 0.84 15.84
CA ASP A 126 -6.51 1.56 16.36
C ASP A 126 -5.14 0.99 15.96
N MET A 127 -5.11 -0.09 15.17
CA MET A 127 -3.85 -0.70 14.74
C MET A 127 -3.17 0.12 13.65
N THR A 128 -1.85 0.34 13.80
CA THR A 128 -1.05 0.94 12.73
C THR A 128 -0.89 -0.03 11.54
N PRO A 129 -0.62 0.49 10.33
CA PRO A 129 -0.37 -0.36 9.16
C PRO A 129 0.71 -1.41 9.38
N LEU A 130 1.78 -1.07 10.07
CA LEU A 130 2.87 -2.02 10.37
C LEU A 130 2.44 -3.10 11.38
N GLU A 131 1.58 -2.77 12.35
CA GLU A 131 1.02 -3.75 13.27
C GLU A 131 0.07 -4.72 12.54
N LYS A 132 -0.80 -4.21 11.66
CA LYS A 132 -1.67 -5.04 10.82
C LYS A 132 -0.85 -6.02 9.97
N LEU A 133 0.21 -5.52 9.33
CA LEU A 133 1.11 -6.35 8.53
C LEU A 133 1.76 -7.47 9.34
N ARG A 134 2.29 -7.16 10.54
CA ARG A 134 2.88 -8.17 11.41
C ARG A 134 1.86 -9.24 11.83
N LYS A 135 0.64 -8.84 12.16
CA LYS A 135 -0.45 -9.77 12.50
C LYS A 135 -0.88 -10.62 11.32
N ALA A 136 -0.98 -10.04 10.12
CA ALA A 136 -1.27 -10.77 8.87
C ALA A 136 -0.18 -11.80 8.55
N TYR A 137 1.07 -11.47 8.90
CA TYR A 137 2.21 -12.37 8.72
C TYR A 137 2.33 -13.42 9.83
N GLY A 138 1.58 -13.28 10.91
CA GLY A 138 1.49 -14.25 12.01
C GLY A 138 2.73 -14.33 12.91
N VAL A 139 3.52 -13.25 13.01
CA VAL A 139 4.80 -13.25 13.75
C VAL A 139 4.82 -12.29 14.94
N SER A 140 5.73 -12.52 15.88
CA SER A 140 5.98 -11.63 17.00
C SER A 140 6.73 -10.36 16.57
N GLN A 141 6.71 -9.32 17.41
CA GLN A 141 7.50 -8.10 17.17
C GLN A 141 8.99 -8.39 17.00
N GLN A 142 9.52 -9.33 17.77
CA GLN A 142 10.92 -9.72 17.70
C GLN A 142 11.24 -10.35 16.33
N GLN A 143 10.44 -11.30 15.89
CA GLN A 143 10.61 -11.95 14.59
C GLN A 143 10.48 -10.95 13.43
N MET A 144 9.48 -10.05 13.47
CA MET A 144 9.34 -9.06 12.41
C MET A 144 10.53 -8.08 12.39
N ALA A 145 11.03 -7.67 13.57
CA ALA A 145 12.22 -6.82 13.66
C ALA A 145 13.45 -7.47 13.00
N GLU A 146 13.68 -8.75 13.28
CA GLU A 146 14.75 -9.55 12.67
C GLU A 146 14.55 -9.67 11.14
N THR A 147 13.33 -9.93 10.72
CA THR A 147 12.94 -10.09 9.31
C THR A 147 13.24 -8.83 8.48
N ILE A 148 12.93 -7.63 9.00
CA ILE A 148 13.17 -6.37 8.29
C ILE A 148 14.54 -5.73 8.61
N GLY A 149 15.40 -6.42 9.36
CA GLY A 149 16.78 -6.00 9.63
C GLY A 149 16.92 -4.82 10.60
N VAL A 150 16.03 -4.70 11.60
CA VAL A 150 16.13 -3.68 12.64
C VAL A 150 16.18 -4.29 14.03
N ASN A 151 16.71 -3.56 15.02
CA ASN A 151 16.61 -4.01 16.41
C ASN A 151 15.19 -3.84 16.96
N ILE A 152 14.81 -4.65 17.95
CA ILE A 152 13.46 -4.67 18.54
C ILE A 152 13.03 -3.30 19.10
N LYS A 153 13.97 -2.50 19.63
CA LYS A 153 13.65 -1.16 20.15
C LYS A 153 13.22 -0.21 19.04
N LYS A 154 13.92 -0.23 17.89
CA LYS A 154 13.54 0.55 16.70
C LYS A 154 12.22 0.05 16.14
N TYR A 155 12.02 -1.27 16.03
CA TYR A 155 10.77 -1.86 15.55
C TYR A 155 9.56 -1.38 16.35
N ARG A 156 9.64 -1.42 17.69
CA ARG A 156 8.55 -0.94 18.56
C ARG A 156 8.21 0.55 18.35
N GLN A 157 9.20 1.37 18.01
CA GLN A 157 8.95 2.79 17.70
C GLN A 157 8.28 2.96 16.32
N LEU A 158 8.68 2.15 15.33
CA LEU A 158 8.05 2.09 14.00
C LEU A 158 6.59 1.61 14.11
N GLU A 159 6.35 0.51 14.82
CA GLU A 159 5.01 -0.06 14.98
C GLU A 159 4.05 0.87 15.73
N LYS A 160 4.55 1.68 16.67
CA LYS A 160 3.76 2.71 17.35
C LYS A 160 3.58 4.01 16.54
N GLY A 161 4.18 4.12 15.36
CA GLY A 161 4.14 5.33 14.57
C GLY A 161 4.99 6.50 15.12
N ASN A 162 5.84 6.26 16.14
CA ASN A 162 6.71 7.29 16.72
C ASN A 162 7.86 7.68 15.80
N ILE A 163 8.27 6.78 14.93
CA ILE A 163 9.18 7.01 13.80
C ILE A 163 8.57 6.42 12.55
N MET A 164 8.84 7.06 11.42
CA MET A 164 8.28 6.66 10.13
C MET A 164 9.24 5.72 9.38
N LEU A 165 8.65 4.93 8.45
CA LEU A 165 9.41 4.11 7.51
C LEU A 165 10.15 5.00 6.51
N ASP A 166 11.39 4.67 6.20
CA ASP A 166 12.10 5.21 5.05
C ASP A 166 12.04 4.23 3.86
N ALA A 167 12.51 4.66 2.69
CA ALA A 167 12.46 3.83 1.48
C ALA A 167 13.19 2.49 1.62
N GLU A 168 14.31 2.46 2.35
CA GLU A 168 15.07 1.23 2.60
C GLU A 168 14.29 0.25 3.49
N LEU A 169 13.61 0.75 4.52
CA LEU A 169 12.77 -0.09 5.38
C LEU A 169 11.55 -0.64 4.61
N MET A 170 10.94 0.16 3.73
CA MET A 170 9.84 -0.31 2.89
C MET A 170 10.30 -1.39 1.90
N GLU A 171 11.49 -1.22 1.33
CA GLU A 171 12.12 -2.25 0.49
C GLU A 171 12.34 -3.55 1.28
N ASN A 172 12.91 -3.46 2.49
CA ASN A 172 13.14 -4.63 3.34
C ASN A 172 11.83 -5.34 3.70
N ILE A 173 10.77 -4.57 4.01
CA ILE A 173 9.43 -5.12 4.28
C ILE A 173 8.90 -5.84 3.04
N TYR A 174 8.97 -5.21 1.85
CA TYR A 174 8.51 -5.83 0.62
C TYR A 174 9.26 -7.14 0.31
N GLU A 175 10.57 -7.16 0.43
CA GLU A 175 11.36 -8.38 0.21
C GLU A 175 10.95 -9.53 1.14
N ALA A 176 10.68 -9.19 2.38
CA ALA A 176 10.34 -10.18 3.40
C ALA A 176 8.90 -10.66 3.33
N THR A 177 7.95 -9.79 2.99
CA THR A 177 6.51 -10.04 3.16
C THR A 177 5.72 -9.97 1.87
N LYS A 178 6.29 -9.43 0.80
CA LYS A 178 5.62 -9.07 -0.46
C LYS A 178 4.52 -8.03 -0.32
N CYS A 179 4.46 -7.34 0.83
CA CYS A 179 3.56 -6.20 1.03
C CYS A 179 4.10 -4.98 0.29
N LYS A 180 3.37 -4.47 -0.69
CA LYS A 180 3.80 -3.34 -1.51
C LYS A 180 3.89 -2.04 -0.69
N PRO A 181 4.86 -1.15 -0.98
CA PRO A 181 5.03 0.15 -0.32
C PRO A 181 3.78 1.05 -0.35
N SER A 182 2.97 0.99 -1.41
CA SER A 182 1.71 1.72 -1.55
C SER A 182 0.74 1.48 -0.39
N TYR A 183 0.78 0.32 0.25
CA TYR A 183 0.03 0.02 1.46
C TYR A 183 0.24 1.06 2.58
N PHE A 184 1.48 1.48 2.80
CA PHE A 184 1.83 2.47 3.82
C PHE A 184 1.51 3.91 3.41
N MET A 185 1.22 4.15 2.13
CA MET A 185 0.86 5.47 1.59
C MET A 185 -0.64 5.71 1.57
N ASN A 186 -1.41 4.69 1.16
CA ASN A 186 -2.85 4.74 1.01
C ASN A 186 -3.46 3.34 1.17
N GLU A 187 -3.86 2.98 2.40
CA GLU A 187 -4.45 1.67 2.68
C GLU A 187 -5.68 1.36 1.80
N ASN A 188 -6.59 2.33 1.64
CA ASN A 188 -7.80 2.12 0.85
C ASN A 188 -7.48 1.85 -0.62
N GLY A 189 -6.58 2.65 -1.20
CA GLY A 189 -6.10 2.43 -2.58
C GLY A 189 -5.41 1.07 -2.73
N TYR A 190 -4.66 0.65 -1.73
CA TYR A 190 -4.03 -0.66 -1.72
C TYR A 190 -5.07 -1.79 -1.72
N TYR A 191 -6.10 -1.73 -0.86
CA TYR A 191 -7.15 -2.75 -0.84
C TYR A 191 -7.94 -2.80 -2.15
N LEU A 192 -8.22 -1.64 -2.76
CA LEU A 192 -8.83 -1.60 -4.09
C LEU A 192 -7.96 -2.26 -5.16
N SER A 193 -6.64 -2.12 -5.09
CA SER A 193 -5.73 -2.79 -6.03
C SER A 193 -5.72 -4.30 -5.83
N VAL A 194 -5.71 -4.78 -4.59
CA VAL A 194 -5.80 -6.20 -4.24
C VAL A 194 -7.11 -6.82 -4.75
N ILE A 195 -8.24 -6.17 -4.50
CA ILE A 195 -9.55 -6.61 -4.98
C ILE A 195 -9.59 -6.62 -6.52
N SER A 196 -9.03 -5.59 -7.14
CA SER A 196 -8.96 -5.48 -8.61
C SER A 196 -8.12 -6.61 -9.23
N GLU A 197 -7.04 -6.99 -8.58
CA GLU A 197 -6.20 -8.11 -8.99
C GLU A 197 -7.00 -9.42 -8.95
N GLU A 198 -7.67 -9.72 -7.84
CA GLU A 198 -8.51 -10.91 -7.73
C GLU A 198 -9.65 -10.96 -8.76
N CYS A 199 -10.27 -9.81 -9.05
CA CYS A 199 -11.29 -9.73 -10.10
C CYS A 199 -10.77 -10.10 -11.49
N ARG A 200 -9.49 -9.82 -11.79
CA ARG A 200 -8.89 -10.15 -13.10
C ARG A 200 -8.56 -11.63 -13.28
N TYR A 201 -8.37 -12.36 -12.18
CA TYR A 201 -8.04 -13.78 -12.24
C TYR A 201 -9.24 -14.69 -12.48
N GLY A 202 -10.48 -14.24 -12.22
CA GLY A 202 -11.68 -15.05 -12.36
C GLY A 202 -12.72 -14.47 -13.31
N GLN A 203 -13.46 -15.36 -14.00
CA GLN A 203 -14.58 -14.93 -14.84
C GLN A 203 -15.71 -14.36 -13.97
N ASN A 204 -16.25 -13.21 -14.39
CA ASN A 204 -17.42 -12.54 -13.79
C ASN A 204 -17.24 -12.02 -12.34
N ARG A 205 -16.02 -12.05 -11.75
CA ARG A 205 -15.81 -11.59 -10.36
C ARG A 205 -16.14 -10.11 -10.17
N GLU A 206 -15.74 -9.28 -11.13
CA GLU A 206 -16.09 -7.85 -11.09
C GLU A 206 -17.62 -7.63 -11.13
N GLU A 207 -18.35 -8.44 -11.90
CA GLU A 207 -19.81 -8.38 -12.00
C GLU A 207 -20.46 -8.86 -10.69
N GLN A 208 -19.95 -9.94 -10.11
CA GLN A 208 -20.40 -10.42 -8.80
C GLN A 208 -20.25 -9.36 -7.69
N LEU A 209 -19.13 -8.60 -7.67
CA LEU A 209 -18.98 -7.50 -6.71
C LEU A 209 -19.96 -6.36 -6.95
N LYS A 210 -20.28 -6.04 -8.21
CA LYS A 210 -21.31 -5.04 -8.54
C LYS A 210 -22.70 -5.49 -8.09
N ASP A 211 -23.02 -6.75 -8.25
CA ASP A 211 -24.28 -7.32 -7.79
C ASP A 211 -24.39 -7.27 -6.26
N LEU A 212 -23.31 -7.63 -5.54
CA LEU A 212 -23.26 -7.54 -4.08
C LEU A 212 -23.47 -6.08 -3.59
N LEU A 213 -22.84 -5.11 -4.25
CA LEU A 213 -23.05 -3.70 -3.94
C LEU A 213 -24.51 -3.28 -4.16
N SER A 214 -25.11 -3.68 -5.28
CA SER A 214 -26.51 -3.37 -5.60
C SER A 214 -27.49 -3.98 -4.56
N ILE A 215 -27.15 -5.13 -4.02
CA ILE A 215 -27.92 -5.76 -2.94
C ILE A 215 -27.79 -4.94 -1.65
N GLN A 216 -26.58 -4.55 -1.26
CA GLN A 216 -26.32 -3.72 -0.09
C GLN A 216 -27.11 -2.39 -0.16
N GLU A 217 -27.09 -1.71 -1.31
CA GLU A 217 -27.81 -0.45 -1.53
C GLU A 217 -29.32 -0.58 -1.29
N LYS A 218 -29.91 -1.67 -1.74
CA LYS A 218 -31.35 -1.94 -1.53
C LYS A 218 -31.71 -2.19 -0.06
N PHE A 219 -30.80 -2.77 0.73
CA PHE A 219 -31.03 -2.97 2.16
C PHE A 219 -30.91 -1.67 2.94
N GLU A 220 -29.96 -0.79 2.57
CA GLU A 220 -29.77 0.52 3.23
C GLU A 220 -30.92 1.52 2.94
N GLU A 221 -31.62 1.39 1.80
CA GLU A 221 -32.79 2.22 1.47
C GLU A 221 -34.09 1.80 2.20
N THR A 222 -34.08 0.63 2.85
CA THR A 222 -35.28 0.07 3.53
C THR A 222 -35.28 0.26 5.05
N ASP A 223 -34.19 0.75 5.63
CA ASP A 223 -34.03 1.13 7.05
C ASP A 223 -34.14 2.66 7.24
#